data_e0097301999fb8c291fb7eb8b41ecff1
#
_entry.id   e0097301999fb8c291fb7eb8b41ecff1
#
_cell.length_a   1.000
_cell.length_b   1.000
_cell.length_c   1.000
_cell.angle_alpha   90.00
_cell.angle_beta   90.00
_cell.angle_gamma   90.00
#
_symmetry.space_group_name_H-M   'P 1'
#
loop_
_entity.id
_entity.type
_entity.pdbx_description
1 polymer ?
#
loop_
_entity_poly.entity_id
_entity_poly.type
_entity_poly.pdbx_seq_one_letter_code
_entity_poly.pdbx_strand_id
1 'polypeptide(L)'
;FRNNRYQVLASFMLDVKARTLKRAQIKARLLSRADNDANSIYAAHSVLASGKWAKIRVSETGVHQLTTDVVRRAGFTDINKVKIYGYGGNLQNEALYAEDIKETDDLKEVEQCVVDGKHYFYARGPVSWKNDLRVRNPYSDYGYYFITQTDEAPTLIDSAAFVQANYPQSEHYHSLYEVDSYSWFPGGRNLFNPTAVKVGESQNVVIVNKTGN
;
A
#
# COMPACT_ATOMS: atom_id res chain seq x y z
N PHE A 1 20.94 -24.59 12.37
CA PHE A 1 20.94 -26.03 12.57
C PHE A 1 22.37 -26.49 12.79
N ARG A 2 22.71 -26.97 13.98
CA ARG A 2 24.06 -27.41 14.32
C ARG A 2 23.99 -28.69 15.17
N ASN A 3 24.80 -29.68 14.86
CA ASN A 3 24.82 -30.98 15.56
C ASN A 3 23.41 -31.66 15.63
N ASN A 4 22.69 -31.66 14.53
CA ASN A 4 21.35 -32.26 14.42
C ASN A 4 20.30 -31.74 15.42
N ARG A 5 20.50 -30.51 15.93
CA ARG A 5 19.54 -29.82 16.83
C ARG A 5 19.22 -28.44 16.33
N TYR A 6 17.94 -28.06 16.50
CA TYR A 6 17.54 -26.67 16.29
C TYR A 6 18.05 -25.83 17.45
N GLN A 7 18.68 -24.69 17.12
CA GLN A 7 19.02 -23.67 18.09
C GLN A 7 18.08 -22.51 17.91
N VAL A 8 17.43 -22.09 18.99
CA VAL A 8 16.54 -20.94 19.02
C VAL A 8 17.27 -19.82 19.75
N LEU A 9 17.30 -18.65 19.16
CA LEU A 9 17.80 -17.44 19.81
C LEU A 9 16.86 -17.07 20.97
N ALA A 10 17.28 -17.32 22.21
CA ALA A 10 16.48 -17.09 23.39
C ALA A 10 16.53 -15.63 23.86
N SER A 11 17.68 -14.98 23.69
CA SER A 11 17.84 -13.55 24.02
C SER A 11 19.03 -12.97 23.26
N PHE A 12 19.00 -11.67 23.03
CA PHE A 12 20.15 -10.91 22.50
C PHE A 12 20.16 -9.53 23.14
N MET A 13 21.34 -8.96 23.21
CA MET A 13 21.53 -7.58 23.63
C MET A 13 22.00 -6.77 22.42
N LEU A 14 21.30 -5.66 22.16
CA LEU A 14 21.67 -4.71 21.11
C LEU A 14 22.31 -3.48 21.76
N ASP A 15 23.61 -3.30 21.55
CA ASP A 15 24.31 -2.07 21.93
C ASP A 15 24.28 -1.07 20.77
N VAL A 16 23.47 -0.02 20.89
CA VAL A 16 23.33 1.02 19.87
C VAL A 16 24.15 2.24 20.24
N LYS A 17 25.26 2.46 19.53
CA LYS A 17 26.08 3.66 19.68
C LYS A 17 25.69 4.71 18.65
N ALA A 18 24.95 5.72 19.08
CA ALA A 18 24.66 6.89 18.26
C ALA A 18 25.87 7.83 18.20
N ARG A 19 26.28 8.22 16.99
CA ARG A 19 27.31 9.22 16.76
C ARG A 19 26.73 10.43 16.06
N THR A 20 26.79 11.59 16.67
CA THR A 20 26.42 12.85 16.02
C THR A 20 27.44 13.19 14.94
N LEU A 21 26.98 13.30 13.70
CA LEU A 21 27.82 13.76 12.59
C LEU A 21 27.87 15.27 12.56
N LYS A 22 29.05 15.84 12.29
CA LYS A 22 29.20 17.29 12.07
C LYS A 22 28.45 17.67 10.78
N ARG A 23 27.87 18.88 10.73
CA ARG A 23 27.10 19.40 9.58
C ARG A 23 27.84 19.27 8.23
N ALA A 24 29.17 19.45 8.24
CA ALA A 24 30.01 19.25 7.05
C ALA A 24 30.04 17.78 6.58
N GLN A 25 30.03 16.82 7.50
CA GLN A 25 30.01 15.38 7.17
C GLN A 25 28.65 14.94 6.64
N ILE A 26 27.57 15.53 7.15
CA ILE A 26 26.21 15.32 6.62
C ILE A 26 26.13 15.84 5.20
N LYS A 27 26.61 17.08 4.96
CA LYS A 27 26.63 17.70 3.63
C LYS A 27 27.49 16.90 2.64
N ALA A 28 28.67 16.43 3.06
CA ALA A 28 29.53 15.59 2.22
C ALA A 28 28.88 14.24 1.85
N ARG A 29 28.17 13.61 2.80
CA ARG A 29 27.41 12.38 2.56
C ARG A 29 26.22 12.58 1.62
N LEU A 30 25.53 13.71 1.73
CA LEU A 30 24.45 14.07 0.82
C LEU A 30 24.99 14.35 -0.59
N LEU A 31 26.10 15.07 -0.71
CA LEU A 31 26.75 15.36 -2.00
C LEU A 31 27.31 14.08 -2.64
N SER A 32 27.94 13.17 -1.89
CA SER A 32 28.44 11.90 -2.44
C SER A 32 27.32 10.94 -2.90
N ARG A 33 26.10 11.13 -2.44
CA ARG A 33 24.91 10.46 -2.98
C ARG A 33 24.42 11.11 -4.26
N ALA A 34 24.53 12.43 -4.38
CA ALA A 34 24.11 13.18 -5.57
C ALA A 34 25.04 12.97 -6.78
N ASP A 35 26.35 12.75 -6.53
CA ASP A 35 27.36 12.60 -7.60
C ASP A 35 27.39 11.22 -8.30
N ASN A 36 26.60 10.23 -7.82
CA ASN A 36 26.51 8.90 -8.43
C ASN A 36 25.37 8.76 -9.46
N ASP A 37 24.78 9.84 -9.93
CA ASP A 37 23.40 9.88 -10.43
C ASP A 37 23.15 9.47 -11.87
N ALA A 38 24.15 9.25 -12.69
CA ALA A 38 23.86 8.76 -14.06
C ALA A 38 23.39 7.28 -14.10
N ASN A 39 23.65 6.50 -13.04
CA ASN A 39 23.28 5.09 -12.92
C ASN A 39 22.59 4.73 -11.59
N SER A 40 22.14 5.72 -10.81
CA SER A 40 21.46 5.43 -9.55
C SER A 40 20.07 4.83 -9.80
N ILE A 41 19.81 3.69 -9.16
CA ILE A 41 18.47 3.08 -9.12
C ILE A 41 17.57 3.75 -8.08
N TYR A 42 18.12 4.66 -7.27
CA TYR A 42 17.41 5.36 -6.21
C TYR A 42 17.14 6.80 -6.58
N ALA A 43 16.00 7.32 -6.15
CA ALA A 43 15.68 8.74 -6.26
C ALA A 43 16.67 9.58 -5.43
N ALA A 44 17.12 10.69 -5.99
CA ALA A 44 18.04 11.60 -5.29
C ALA A 44 17.41 12.25 -4.05
N HIS A 45 16.10 12.52 -4.15
CA HIS A 45 15.29 13.12 -3.07
C HIS A 45 13.92 12.49 -3.07
N SER A 46 13.41 12.17 -1.86
CA SER A 46 12.04 11.70 -1.72
C SER A 46 11.04 12.85 -1.78
N VAL A 47 9.87 12.60 -2.34
CA VAL A 47 8.72 13.52 -2.32
C VAL A 47 8.33 13.90 -0.88
N LEU A 48 8.60 13.01 0.09
CA LEU A 48 8.35 13.24 1.51
C LEU A 48 9.38 14.16 2.20
N ALA A 49 10.45 14.57 1.50
CA ALA A 49 11.52 15.36 2.09
C ALA A 49 11.09 16.76 2.53
N SER A 50 9.98 17.26 2.01
CA SER A 50 9.45 18.58 2.33
C SER A 50 7.92 18.57 2.33
N GLY A 51 7.32 19.68 2.82
CA GLY A 51 5.88 19.83 2.87
C GLY A 51 5.24 19.21 4.12
N LYS A 52 3.93 19.36 4.19
CA LYS A 52 3.08 18.77 5.23
C LYS A 52 2.40 17.52 4.66
N TRP A 53 2.51 16.41 5.35
CA TRP A 53 1.97 15.13 4.92
C TRP A 53 1.04 14.53 5.98
N ALA A 54 -0.01 13.86 5.51
CA ALA A 54 -0.86 13.04 6.36
C ALA A 54 -1.00 11.65 5.74
N LYS A 55 -1.01 10.62 6.59
CA LYS A 55 -1.19 9.23 6.17
C LYS A 55 -2.66 8.85 6.25
N ILE A 56 -3.21 8.30 5.18
CA ILE A 56 -4.55 7.74 5.12
C ILE A 56 -4.49 6.24 4.88
N ARG A 57 -5.56 5.53 5.23
CA ARG A 57 -5.66 4.08 5.04
C ARG A 57 -6.94 3.70 4.32
N VAL A 58 -6.87 2.63 3.55
CA VAL A 58 -8.00 2.01 2.85
C VAL A 58 -8.07 0.52 3.22
N SER A 59 -9.26 0.01 3.45
CA SER A 59 -9.48 -1.40 3.81
C SER A 59 -9.67 -2.31 2.61
N GLU A 60 -10.06 -1.75 1.46
CA GLU A 60 -10.45 -2.51 0.28
C GLU A 60 -9.82 -1.92 -0.98
N THR A 61 -9.64 -2.77 -1.99
CA THR A 61 -9.24 -2.33 -3.33
C THR A 61 -10.47 -1.85 -4.08
N GLY A 62 -10.39 -0.66 -4.67
CA GLY A 62 -11.49 -0.10 -5.45
C GLY A 62 -11.43 1.42 -5.55
N VAL A 63 -12.53 2.01 -6.00
CA VAL A 63 -12.69 3.45 -6.11
C VAL A 63 -13.12 4.02 -4.75
N HIS A 64 -12.34 4.95 -4.25
CA HIS A 64 -12.57 5.62 -2.98
C HIS A 64 -12.80 7.11 -3.19
N GLN A 65 -13.70 7.68 -2.40
CA GLN A 65 -13.89 9.12 -2.37
C GLN A 65 -12.94 9.77 -1.37
N LEU A 66 -12.18 10.75 -1.82
CA LEU A 66 -11.50 11.69 -0.93
C LEU A 66 -12.51 12.76 -0.52
N THR A 67 -12.89 12.79 0.75
CA THR A 67 -13.88 13.74 1.25
C THR A 67 -13.22 14.98 1.84
N THR A 68 -13.94 16.11 1.80
CA THR A 68 -13.49 17.35 2.46
C THR A 68 -13.28 17.18 3.97
N ASP A 69 -14.00 16.24 4.61
CA ASP A 69 -13.84 15.94 6.02
C ASP A 69 -12.49 15.25 6.31
N VAL A 70 -12.08 14.31 5.47
CA VAL A 70 -10.75 13.68 5.55
C VAL A 70 -9.65 14.72 5.35
N VAL A 71 -9.79 15.57 4.35
CA VAL A 71 -8.85 16.65 4.01
C VAL A 71 -8.70 17.62 5.19
N ARG A 72 -9.83 18.04 5.78
CA ARG A 72 -9.83 18.94 6.94
C ARG A 72 -9.20 18.31 8.18
N ARG A 73 -9.52 17.03 8.47
CA ARG A 73 -8.91 16.29 9.60
C ARG A 73 -7.40 16.10 9.42
N ALA A 74 -6.94 15.99 8.18
CA ALA A 74 -5.51 15.99 7.85
C ALA A 74 -4.85 17.37 8.02
N GLY A 75 -5.66 18.41 8.26
CA GLY A 75 -5.22 19.79 8.44
C GLY A 75 -4.93 20.52 7.15
N PHE A 76 -5.61 20.15 6.07
CA PHE A 76 -5.62 20.83 4.79
C PHE A 76 -6.93 21.58 4.57
N THR A 77 -6.95 22.54 3.65
CA THR A 77 -8.07 23.48 3.48
C THR A 77 -8.75 23.41 2.12
N ASP A 78 -8.03 22.99 1.09
CA ASP A 78 -8.53 22.98 -0.29
C ASP A 78 -8.34 21.60 -0.93
N ILE A 79 -9.47 20.88 -1.09
CA ILE A 79 -9.47 19.54 -1.68
C ILE A 79 -8.99 19.54 -3.14
N ASN A 80 -9.19 20.64 -3.88
CA ASN A 80 -8.76 20.76 -5.28
C ASN A 80 -7.24 20.87 -5.44
N LYS A 81 -6.53 21.04 -4.34
CA LYS A 81 -5.06 21.12 -4.28
C LYS A 81 -4.44 19.95 -3.53
N VAL A 82 -5.24 18.96 -3.14
CA VAL A 82 -4.73 17.79 -2.42
C VAL A 82 -4.29 16.72 -3.41
N LYS A 83 -3.02 16.36 -3.34
CA LYS A 83 -2.40 15.26 -4.07
C LYS A 83 -2.33 14.01 -3.19
N ILE A 84 -2.46 12.84 -3.81
CA ILE A 84 -2.40 11.53 -3.16
C ILE A 84 -1.17 10.81 -3.68
N TYR A 85 -0.38 10.19 -2.80
CA TYR A 85 0.84 9.46 -3.15
C TYR A 85 0.86 8.09 -2.50
N GLY A 86 1.36 7.08 -3.20
CA GLY A 86 1.60 5.76 -2.64
C GLY A 86 1.21 4.61 -3.52
N TYR A 87 1.43 3.41 -2.98
CA TYR A 87 1.19 2.13 -3.67
C TYR A 87 0.11 1.28 -2.99
N GLY A 88 -0.45 1.79 -1.88
CA GLY A 88 -1.49 1.11 -1.12
C GLY A 88 -1.01 -0.12 -0.38
N GLY A 89 -1.76 -1.21 -0.49
CA GLY A 89 -1.51 -2.48 0.18
C GLY A 89 -0.73 -3.49 -0.65
N ASN A 90 -0.22 -3.11 -1.82
CA ASN A 90 0.56 -4.01 -2.65
C ASN A 90 1.83 -4.47 -1.95
N LEU A 91 2.12 -5.77 -2.10
CA LEU A 91 3.40 -6.34 -1.70
C LEU A 91 4.44 -6.08 -2.78
N GLN A 92 5.64 -5.75 -2.33
CA GLN A 92 6.81 -5.79 -3.20
C GLN A 92 7.15 -7.25 -3.56
N ASN A 93 7.85 -7.43 -4.66
CA ASN A 93 8.38 -8.74 -5.02
C ASN A 93 9.38 -9.20 -3.95
N GLU A 94 9.44 -10.51 -3.69
CA GLU A 94 10.40 -11.08 -2.72
C GLU A 94 11.85 -10.88 -3.16
N ALA A 95 12.10 -11.09 -4.45
CA ALA A 95 13.36 -10.72 -5.07
C ALA A 95 13.20 -9.34 -5.69
N LEU A 96 13.89 -8.36 -5.12
CA LEU A 96 13.90 -6.98 -5.63
C LEU A 96 14.99 -6.86 -6.69
N TYR A 97 14.58 -6.73 -7.94
CA TYR A 97 15.46 -6.39 -9.04
C TYR A 97 15.61 -4.87 -9.16
N ALA A 98 16.62 -4.42 -9.91
CA ALA A 98 16.89 -3.00 -10.08
C ALA A 98 15.70 -2.23 -10.69
N GLU A 99 14.97 -2.88 -11.59
CA GLU A 99 13.75 -2.34 -12.21
C GLU A 99 12.64 -2.14 -11.18
N ASP A 100 12.40 -3.12 -10.30
CA ASP A 100 11.39 -3.02 -9.24
C ASP A 100 11.71 -1.86 -8.29
N ILE A 101 12.99 -1.74 -7.91
CA ILE A 101 13.45 -0.65 -7.04
C ILE A 101 13.24 0.70 -7.72
N LYS A 102 13.65 0.85 -8.98
CA LYS A 102 13.52 2.08 -9.75
C LYS A 102 12.06 2.54 -9.86
N GLU A 103 11.12 1.60 -9.91
CA GLU A 103 9.69 1.92 -9.97
C GLU A 103 9.10 2.32 -8.63
N THR A 104 9.62 1.80 -7.53
CA THR A 104 9.00 1.90 -6.20
C THR A 104 9.87 2.58 -5.15
N ASP A 105 11.03 3.11 -5.53
CA ASP A 105 11.98 3.73 -4.60
C ASP A 105 11.40 4.97 -3.91
N ASP A 106 10.62 5.77 -4.64
CA ASP A 106 9.89 6.90 -4.05
C ASP A 106 8.40 6.80 -4.38
N LEU A 107 7.57 7.53 -3.64
CA LEU A 107 6.13 7.53 -3.82
C LEU A 107 5.73 8.21 -5.12
N LYS A 108 4.80 7.60 -5.85
CA LYS A 108 4.20 8.18 -7.06
C LYS A 108 2.85 8.80 -6.74
N GLU A 109 2.54 9.87 -7.44
CA GLU A 109 1.22 10.50 -7.37
C GLU A 109 0.17 9.54 -7.95
N VAL A 110 -0.95 9.43 -7.26
CA VAL A 110 -2.13 8.68 -7.69
C VAL A 110 -3.09 9.65 -8.36
N GLU A 111 -3.43 9.35 -9.59
CA GLU A 111 -4.38 10.14 -10.36
C GLU A 111 -5.76 10.16 -9.71
N GLN A 112 -6.43 11.29 -9.82
CA GLN A 112 -7.78 11.49 -9.30
C GLN A 112 -8.78 11.74 -10.42
N CYS A 113 -10.03 11.44 -10.16
CA CYS A 113 -11.15 11.73 -11.02
C CYS A 113 -12.14 12.62 -10.27
N VAL A 114 -12.65 13.67 -10.90
CA VAL A 114 -13.65 14.54 -10.31
C VAL A 114 -14.99 14.36 -11.04
N VAL A 115 -16.00 13.93 -10.30
CA VAL A 115 -17.36 13.75 -10.79
C VAL A 115 -18.30 14.48 -9.84
N ASP A 116 -19.13 15.37 -10.37
CA ASP A 116 -20.06 16.19 -9.60
C ASP A 116 -19.42 16.91 -8.39
N GLY A 117 -18.21 17.43 -8.59
CA GLY A 117 -17.44 18.12 -7.56
C GLY A 117 -16.88 17.20 -6.45
N LYS A 118 -16.99 15.90 -6.60
CA LYS A 118 -16.44 14.91 -5.68
C LYS A 118 -15.16 14.30 -6.25
N HIS A 119 -14.14 14.21 -5.41
CA HIS A 119 -12.85 13.64 -5.76
C HIS A 119 -12.83 12.15 -5.50
N TYR A 120 -12.45 11.37 -6.50
CA TYR A 120 -12.30 9.92 -6.43
C TYR A 120 -10.90 9.52 -6.85
N PHE A 121 -10.41 8.42 -6.31
CA PHE A 121 -9.16 7.80 -6.71
C PHE A 121 -9.27 6.29 -6.60
N TYR A 122 -8.51 5.58 -7.41
CA TYR A 122 -8.42 4.14 -7.30
C TYR A 122 -7.38 3.78 -6.24
N ALA A 123 -7.82 3.08 -5.21
CA ALA A 123 -6.95 2.64 -4.14
C ALA A 123 -6.79 1.12 -4.12
N ARG A 124 -5.59 0.68 -3.80
CA ARG A 124 -5.25 -0.72 -3.59
C ARG A 124 -5.25 -1.02 -2.10
N GLY A 125 -6.18 -1.86 -1.68
CA GLY A 125 -6.26 -2.37 -0.32
C GLY A 125 -5.26 -3.52 -0.08
N PRO A 126 -5.41 -4.25 1.02
CA PRO A 126 -4.50 -5.35 1.38
C PRO A 126 -4.68 -6.61 0.52
N VAL A 127 -5.71 -6.65 -0.31
CA VAL A 127 -6.01 -7.77 -1.20
C VAL A 127 -5.79 -7.36 -2.65
N SER A 128 -5.05 -8.19 -3.37
CA SER A 128 -4.81 -8.07 -4.80
C SER A 128 -5.07 -9.42 -5.50
N TRP A 129 -5.15 -9.37 -6.82
CA TRP A 129 -5.28 -10.56 -7.67
C TRP A 129 -4.03 -10.67 -8.53
N LYS A 130 -3.40 -11.84 -8.55
CA LYS A 130 -2.25 -12.14 -9.39
C LYS A 130 -2.51 -13.46 -10.10
N ASN A 131 -2.59 -13.43 -11.43
CA ASN A 131 -2.89 -14.61 -12.25
C ASN A 131 -4.12 -15.38 -11.74
N ASP A 132 -5.23 -14.69 -11.53
CA ASP A 132 -6.49 -15.23 -11.00
C ASP A 132 -6.42 -15.79 -9.56
N LEU A 133 -5.27 -15.65 -8.91
CA LEU A 133 -5.10 -15.99 -7.51
C LEU A 133 -5.27 -14.75 -6.63
N ARG A 134 -6.10 -14.89 -5.62
CA ARG A 134 -6.24 -13.88 -4.58
C ARG A 134 -5.03 -13.89 -3.68
N VAL A 135 -4.40 -12.74 -3.52
CA VAL A 135 -3.23 -12.55 -2.65
C VAL A 135 -3.58 -11.50 -1.60
N ARG A 136 -3.51 -11.89 -0.33
CA ARG A 136 -3.65 -10.98 0.78
C ARG A 136 -2.27 -10.56 1.30
N ASN A 137 -2.15 -9.29 1.65
CA ASN A 137 -0.98 -8.79 2.35
C ASN A 137 -0.92 -9.37 3.77
N PRO A 138 0.08 -10.23 4.12
CA PRO A 138 0.18 -10.84 5.42
C PRO A 138 0.73 -9.90 6.50
N TYR A 139 1.18 -8.70 6.12
CA TYR A 139 1.81 -7.74 7.03
C TYR A 139 0.89 -6.60 7.41
N SER A 140 -0.23 -6.40 6.70
CA SER A 140 -1.14 -5.28 6.95
C SER A 140 -2.56 -5.59 6.52
N ASP A 141 -3.52 -5.18 7.33
CA ASP A 141 -4.96 -5.22 7.03
C ASP A 141 -5.44 -3.99 6.24
N TYR A 142 -4.55 -3.08 5.89
CA TYR A 142 -4.86 -1.85 5.19
C TYR A 142 -3.84 -1.53 4.10
N GLY A 143 -4.30 -0.92 3.02
CA GLY A 143 -3.47 -0.14 2.11
C GLY A 143 -3.25 1.27 2.67
N TYR A 144 -2.07 1.83 2.46
CA TYR A 144 -1.73 3.16 2.96
C TYR A 144 -1.33 4.08 1.83
N TYR A 145 -1.78 5.33 1.95
CA TYR A 145 -1.42 6.44 1.07
C TYR A 145 -1.05 7.65 1.89
N PHE A 146 -0.33 8.57 1.27
CA PHE A 146 0.02 9.85 1.84
C PHE A 146 -0.68 10.95 1.05
N ILE A 147 -1.21 11.94 1.74
CA ILE A 147 -1.82 13.11 1.13
C ILE A 147 -1.07 14.37 1.55
N THR A 148 -0.97 15.30 0.62
CA THR A 148 -0.38 16.62 0.83
C THR A 148 -1.18 17.67 0.05
N GLN A 149 -1.18 18.89 0.52
CA GLN A 149 -1.72 20.03 -0.21
C GLN A 149 -0.57 20.85 -0.77
N THR A 150 -0.61 21.12 -2.05
CA THR A 150 0.36 21.95 -2.77
C THR A 150 -0.32 23.14 -3.43
N ASP A 151 0.45 24.03 -4.04
CA ASP A 151 -0.13 25.12 -4.84
C ASP A 151 -0.63 24.65 -6.21
N GLU A 152 -0.16 23.50 -6.66
CA GLU A 152 -0.56 22.87 -7.91
C GLU A 152 -1.75 21.94 -7.72
N ALA A 153 -2.61 21.84 -8.72
CA ALA A 153 -3.69 20.85 -8.75
C ALA A 153 -3.15 19.42 -8.85
N PRO A 154 -3.89 18.42 -8.35
CA PRO A 154 -3.56 17.02 -8.54
C PRO A 154 -3.66 16.62 -10.02
N THR A 155 -2.97 15.53 -10.37
CA THR A 155 -3.15 14.91 -11.70
C THR A 155 -4.55 14.33 -11.80
N LEU A 156 -5.30 14.78 -12.79
CA LEU A 156 -6.69 14.36 -13.04
C LEU A 156 -6.78 13.49 -14.28
N ILE A 157 -7.59 12.44 -14.20
CA ILE A 157 -8.00 11.63 -15.35
C ILE A 157 -9.39 12.06 -15.83
N ASP A 158 -9.64 11.88 -17.12
CA ASP A 158 -10.95 12.12 -17.70
C ASP A 158 -11.96 11.06 -17.19
N SER A 159 -13.03 11.53 -16.55
CA SER A 159 -14.08 10.66 -16.02
C SER A 159 -14.78 9.84 -17.11
N ALA A 160 -14.97 10.41 -18.31
CA ALA A 160 -15.60 9.70 -19.42
C ALA A 160 -14.73 8.55 -19.93
N ALA A 161 -13.43 8.76 -20.06
CA ALA A 161 -12.46 7.72 -20.41
C ALA A 161 -12.41 6.61 -19.35
N PHE A 162 -12.46 6.98 -18.06
CA PHE A 162 -12.48 6.03 -16.96
C PHE A 162 -13.72 5.13 -16.97
N VAL A 163 -14.89 5.69 -17.15
CA VAL A 163 -16.16 4.94 -17.20
C VAL A 163 -16.17 3.97 -18.37
N GLN A 164 -15.72 4.38 -19.56
CA GLN A 164 -15.68 3.51 -20.74
C GLN A 164 -14.69 2.35 -20.61
N ALA A 165 -13.55 2.57 -19.96
CA ALA A 165 -12.49 1.56 -19.87
C ALA A 165 -12.74 0.51 -18.79
N ASN A 166 -13.48 0.84 -17.71
CA ASN A 166 -13.51 0.04 -16.49
C ASN A 166 -14.88 -0.52 -16.10
N TYR A 167 -15.90 -0.33 -16.93
CA TYR A 167 -17.22 -0.90 -16.69
C TYR A 167 -17.66 -1.83 -17.84
N PRO A 168 -17.13 -3.06 -17.91
CA PRO A 168 -17.86 -4.09 -18.63
C PRO A 168 -19.15 -4.32 -17.85
N GLN A 169 -20.29 -4.20 -18.52
CA GLN A 169 -21.56 -4.62 -17.95
C GLN A 169 -21.47 -6.12 -17.69
N SER A 170 -21.24 -6.50 -16.46
CA SER A 170 -21.28 -7.89 -16.04
C SER A 170 -22.68 -8.19 -15.53
N GLU A 171 -23.37 -9.11 -16.16
CA GLU A 171 -24.64 -9.63 -15.68
C GLU A 171 -24.48 -10.59 -14.49
N HIS A 172 -23.23 -10.89 -14.13
CA HIS A 172 -22.90 -11.86 -13.09
C HIS A 172 -22.21 -11.20 -11.90
N TYR A 173 -22.72 -11.50 -10.71
CA TYR A 173 -22.10 -11.13 -9.46
C TYR A 173 -21.14 -12.23 -9.00
N HIS A 174 -19.91 -11.86 -8.71
CA HIS A 174 -18.91 -12.75 -8.14
C HIS A 174 -18.66 -12.37 -6.68
N SER A 175 -18.71 -13.37 -5.81
CA SER A 175 -18.38 -13.20 -4.40
C SER A 175 -17.32 -14.20 -3.99
N LEU A 176 -16.43 -13.78 -3.11
CA LEU A 176 -15.43 -14.64 -2.51
C LEU A 176 -15.60 -14.62 -0.99
N TYR A 177 -15.66 -15.80 -0.41
CA TYR A 177 -15.54 -15.98 1.02
C TYR A 177 -14.15 -16.49 1.36
N GLU A 178 -13.42 -15.73 2.15
CA GLU A 178 -12.11 -16.11 2.66
C GLU A 178 -11.89 -15.45 4.01
N VAL A 179 -11.42 -16.24 4.98
CA VAL A 179 -11.07 -15.75 6.32
C VAL A 179 -9.63 -16.13 6.61
N ASP A 180 -8.74 -15.16 6.51
CA ASP A 180 -7.30 -15.28 6.68
C ASP A 180 -6.88 -14.68 8.02
N SER A 181 -7.23 -15.31 9.12
CA SER A 181 -6.99 -14.74 10.44
C SER A 181 -6.12 -15.61 11.36
N TYR A 182 -5.79 -16.84 10.95
CA TYR A 182 -5.05 -17.78 11.75
C TYR A 182 -3.75 -18.23 11.07
N SER A 183 -2.66 -18.26 11.82
CA SER A 183 -1.39 -18.84 11.38
C SER A 183 -0.97 -19.97 12.29
N TRP A 184 -0.62 -21.12 11.72
CA TRP A 184 -0.11 -22.29 12.44
C TRP A 184 1.26 -22.06 13.06
N PHE A 185 2.06 -21.19 12.42
CA PHE A 185 3.40 -20.88 12.89
C PHE A 185 3.55 -19.38 13.08
N PRO A 186 4.14 -18.93 14.19
CA PRO A 186 4.53 -17.53 14.33
C PRO A 186 5.45 -17.11 13.18
N GLY A 187 5.02 -16.17 12.35
CA GLY A 187 5.78 -15.69 11.20
C GLY A 187 5.52 -16.42 9.88
N GLY A 188 4.53 -17.32 9.83
CA GLY A 188 4.09 -17.93 8.57
C GLY A 188 3.41 -16.90 7.65
N ARG A 189 3.57 -17.09 6.33
CA ARG A 189 2.90 -16.27 5.30
C ARG A 189 1.51 -16.77 4.96
N ASN A 190 1.25 -18.04 5.21
CA ASN A 190 -0.04 -18.65 4.93
C ASN A 190 -0.95 -18.42 6.11
N LEU A 191 -2.05 -17.74 5.84
CA LEU A 191 -3.13 -17.52 6.77
C LEU A 191 -4.28 -18.45 6.43
N PHE A 192 -5.01 -18.86 7.46
CA PHE A 192 -6.08 -19.84 7.36
C PHE A 192 -7.32 -19.37 8.11
N ASN A 193 -8.45 -20.00 7.83
CA ASN A 193 -9.63 -19.87 8.64
C ASN A 193 -9.35 -20.46 10.05
N PRO A 194 -9.68 -19.75 11.14
CA PRO A 194 -9.45 -20.23 12.50
C PRO A 194 -10.32 -21.44 12.87
N THR A 195 -11.40 -21.68 12.13
CA THR A 195 -12.30 -22.82 12.36
C THR A 195 -11.75 -24.06 11.66
N ALA A 196 -11.27 -25.01 12.43
CA ALA A 196 -10.85 -26.30 11.91
C ALA A 196 -12.07 -27.15 11.54
N VAL A 197 -12.04 -27.75 10.35
CA VAL A 197 -13.06 -28.73 9.88
C VAL A 197 -12.38 -30.08 9.81
N LYS A 198 -12.88 -31.05 10.59
CA LYS A 198 -12.36 -32.43 10.60
C LYS A 198 -12.95 -33.22 9.44
N VAL A 199 -12.31 -34.35 9.14
CA VAL A 199 -12.83 -35.29 8.14
C VAL A 199 -14.25 -35.78 8.56
N GLY A 200 -15.20 -35.58 7.64
CA GLY A 200 -16.63 -35.91 7.90
C GLY A 200 -17.45 -34.78 8.52
N GLU A 201 -16.83 -33.66 8.89
CA GLU A 201 -17.55 -32.45 9.31
C GLU A 201 -17.74 -31.47 8.14
N SER A 202 -18.74 -30.60 8.26
CA SER A 202 -18.98 -29.52 7.31
C SER A 202 -19.14 -28.18 8.02
N GLN A 203 -18.73 -27.11 7.37
CA GLN A 203 -18.96 -25.75 7.82
C GLN A 203 -19.90 -25.03 6.85
N ASN A 204 -20.99 -24.48 7.38
CA ASN A 204 -21.88 -23.65 6.58
C ASN A 204 -21.37 -22.21 6.51
N VAL A 205 -21.30 -21.69 5.31
CA VAL A 205 -20.92 -20.31 5.04
C VAL A 205 -22.11 -19.60 4.41
N VAL A 206 -22.53 -18.50 5.01
CA VAL A 206 -23.58 -17.64 4.44
C VAL A 206 -22.92 -16.56 3.57
N ILE A 207 -23.15 -16.63 2.27
CA ILE A 207 -22.74 -15.60 1.33
C ILE A 207 -23.96 -14.73 1.03
N VAL A 208 -23.87 -13.47 1.44
CA VAL A 208 -24.92 -12.49 1.14
C VAL A 208 -24.73 -11.98 -0.29
N ASN A 209 -25.74 -12.21 -1.12
CA ASN A 209 -25.77 -11.63 -2.46
C ASN A 209 -25.99 -10.12 -2.35
N LYS A 210 -25.02 -9.35 -2.83
CA LYS A 210 -25.07 -7.87 -2.89
C LYS A 210 -25.40 -7.37 -4.29
N THR A 211 -26.15 -8.13 -5.08
CA THR A 211 -26.69 -7.57 -6.31
C THR A 211 -27.60 -6.40 -5.93
N GLY A 212 -27.06 -5.19 -6.10
CA GLY A 212 -27.86 -3.99 -5.95
C GLY A 212 -28.94 -3.97 -7.02
N ASN A 213 -30.14 -3.59 -6.62
CA ASN A 213 -31.14 -3.11 -7.55
C ASN A 213 -30.72 -1.74 -8.10
#